data_6ff37d7c090890b35b1ab5810e611772
#
_entry.id   6ff37d7c090890b35b1ab5810e611772
#
_cell.length_a   1.000
_cell.length_b   1.000
_cell.length_c   1.000
_cell.angle_alpha   90.00
_cell.angle_beta   90.00
_cell.angle_gamma   90.00
#
_symmetry.space_group_name_H-M   'P 1'
#
loop_
_entity.id
_entity.type
_entity.pdbx_description
1 polymer ?
#
loop_
_entity_poly.entity_id
_entity_poly.type
_entity_poly.pdbx_seq_one_letter_code
_entity_poly.pdbx_strand_id
1 'polypeptide(L)'
;MPGFRTSLIIGIGAALSIGDLPAAGLAHAGAVDEVRLREMKERLERQEQTIDKLSEELQRQRALLAEQREMLRELSGVPAEQLEHQRGAGAALAVAPPAAPTPVGKAPRRDTRPPAVPQLFEQPGILTKKDAFVIEPALQFGYASSNRVALVGYTVIPALLIGLIDVREVKRNTFTGSMSLRTGLTNRLEVEAKIPYVYRSDTTVSRELFTGTAVERVFATSGKGVGDIELAARYQLNTGGVEKPFYIAGMRLKTRTGRDPFEVVTDCTTRCVGENATGTGLPLDLPTGSGFYSLQPSLTWLFPSDPAIFFGTVSYLHNFKRSNVSRLVLSGEREPLGELEAGAVMGFNFGMGLALNDKASISFGYDHSSIGRMRQRGAPVASSVRTQLGTLVIGYSYRFNAQRSLNVAVGVGVTRDTPDVSLTARMPVGF
;
A
#
# COMPACT_ATOMS: atom_id res chain seq x y z
N MET A 1 15.16 -44.89 10.93
CA MET A 1 14.70 -45.31 9.55
C MET A 1 14.74 -44.11 8.66
N PRO A 2 15.23 -44.20 7.43
CA PRO A 2 15.86 -43.12 6.65
C PRO A 2 14.90 -42.35 5.75
N GLY A 3 15.09 -41.05 5.57
CA GLY A 3 15.68 -40.40 4.40
C GLY A 3 14.78 -40.32 3.19
N PHE A 4 14.35 -39.07 2.83
CA PHE A 4 14.10 -38.77 1.42
C PHE A 4 14.63 -37.37 1.11
N ARG A 5 15.77 -37.33 0.44
CA ARG A 5 16.26 -36.19 -0.33
C ARG A 5 15.68 -36.36 -1.74
N THR A 6 15.02 -35.34 -2.26
CA THR A 6 14.67 -35.28 -3.69
C THR A 6 15.27 -34.00 -4.28
N SER A 7 16.36 -34.19 -5.02
CA SER A 7 16.96 -33.18 -5.90
C SER A 7 16.11 -33.07 -7.16
N LEU A 8 15.64 -31.87 -7.49
CA LEU A 8 15.02 -31.58 -8.78
C LEU A 8 16.05 -30.88 -9.67
N ILE A 9 16.64 -31.64 -10.61
CA ILE A 9 17.45 -31.11 -11.70
C ILE A 9 16.50 -30.88 -12.88
N ILE A 10 16.32 -29.62 -13.27
CA ILE A 10 15.63 -29.29 -14.54
C ILE A 10 16.72 -29.00 -15.56
N GLY A 11 16.90 -29.91 -16.47
CA GLY A 11 17.70 -29.75 -17.68
C GLY A 11 16.85 -29.09 -18.77
N ILE A 12 17.27 -27.94 -19.27
CA ILE A 12 16.76 -27.37 -20.51
C ILE A 12 17.78 -27.63 -21.60
N GLY A 13 17.50 -28.63 -22.43
CA GLY A 13 18.18 -28.86 -23.70
C GLY A 13 17.51 -28.06 -24.81
N ALA A 14 18.18 -27.02 -25.31
CA ALA A 14 17.81 -26.38 -26.55
C ALA A 14 18.79 -26.80 -27.63
N ALA A 15 18.32 -27.60 -28.62
CA ALA A 15 19.05 -27.91 -29.84
C ALA A 15 18.95 -26.70 -30.78
N LEU A 16 20.09 -26.09 -31.07
CA LEU A 16 20.26 -25.08 -32.11
C LEU A 16 20.97 -25.72 -33.32
N SER A 17 20.27 -25.67 -34.44
CA SER A 17 20.82 -26.06 -35.75
C SER A 17 21.87 -25.01 -36.20
N ILE A 18 23.05 -25.54 -36.56
CA ILE A 18 24.19 -24.74 -37.05
C ILE A 18 23.97 -24.50 -38.54
N GLY A 19 23.79 -23.25 -38.92
CA GLY A 19 23.92 -22.77 -40.29
C GLY A 19 25.22 -21.95 -40.41
N ASP A 20 25.97 -22.23 -41.48
CA ASP A 20 27.29 -21.67 -41.79
C ASP A 20 27.37 -20.14 -41.71
N LEU A 21 28.30 -19.64 -40.89
CA LEU A 21 28.73 -18.21 -40.84
C LEU A 21 30.26 -18.13 -40.99
N PRO A 22 30.79 -17.11 -41.69
CA PRO A 22 32.19 -17.03 -42.09
C PRO A 22 33.13 -16.77 -40.89
N ALA A 23 34.30 -17.39 -40.95
CA ALA A 23 35.31 -17.54 -39.91
C ALA A 23 36.01 -16.27 -39.36
N ALA A 24 35.58 -15.06 -39.71
CA ALA A 24 36.25 -13.81 -39.29
C ALA A 24 35.69 -13.21 -38.00
N GLY A 25 34.60 -13.72 -37.41
CA GLY A 25 33.96 -13.15 -36.23
C GLY A 25 34.29 -13.82 -34.89
N LEU A 26 34.96 -14.99 -34.90
CA LEU A 26 35.12 -15.82 -33.69
C LEU A 26 36.26 -15.36 -32.75
N ALA A 27 37.23 -14.60 -33.24
CA ALA A 27 38.34 -14.14 -32.39
C ALA A 27 37.97 -12.99 -31.41
N HIS A 28 36.89 -12.22 -31.67
CA HIS A 28 36.46 -11.15 -30.80
C HIS A 28 35.44 -11.58 -29.73
N ALA A 29 34.67 -12.61 -29.98
CA ALA A 29 33.68 -13.13 -29.02
C ALA A 29 34.34 -13.79 -27.80
N GLY A 30 35.44 -14.58 -28.02
CA GLY A 30 36.14 -15.28 -26.96
C GLY A 30 36.82 -14.34 -25.94
N ALA A 31 37.35 -13.23 -26.36
CA ALA A 31 38.03 -12.26 -25.46
C ALA A 31 37.05 -11.49 -24.57
N VAL A 32 35.84 -11.22 -25.03
CA VAL A 32 34.79 -10.55 -24.25
C VAL A 32 34.20 -11.48 -23.19
N ASP A 33 34.11 -12.77 -23.50
CA ASP A 33 33.62 -13.77 -22.52
C ASP A 33 34.62 -14.06 -21.41
N GLU A 34 35.96 -14.09 -21.71
CA GLU A 34 36.98 -14.23 -20.68
C GLU A 34 37.04 -13.04 -19.72
N VAL A 35 36.88 -11.83 -20.17
CA VAL A 35 36.85 -10.63 -19.32
C VAL A 35 35.62 -10.66 -18.40
N ARG A 36 34.46 -11.01 -18.93
CA ARG A 36 33.23 -11.16 -18.13
C ARG A 36 33.36 -12.29 -17.09
N LEU A 37 34.00 -13.38 -17.44
CA LEU A 37 34.24 -14.50 -16.51
C LEU A 37 35.17 -14.11 -15.38
N ARG A 38 36.20 -13.31 -15.64
CA ARG A 38 37.09 -12.74 -14.60
C ARG A 38 36.34 -11.78 -13.69
N GLU A 39 35.56 -10.86 -14.24
CA GLU A 39 34.75 -9.94 -13.43
C GLU A 39 33.74 -10.68 -12.55
N MET A 40 33.12 -11.75 -13.05
CA MET A 40 32.21 -12.57 -12.24
C MET A 40 32.94 -13.29 -11.13
N LYS A 41 34.11 -13.86 -11.38
CA LYS A 41 34.94 -14.51 -10.35
C LYS A 41 35.34 -13.52 -9.25
N GLU A 42 35.83 -12.33 -9.61
CA GLU A 42 36.18 -11.31 -8.64
C GLU A 42 34.99 -10.78 -7.83
N ARG A 43 33.78 -10.78 -8.41
CA ARG A 43 32.56 -10.46 -7.67
C ARG A 43 32.20 -11.56 -6.68
N LEU A 44 32.33 -12.81 -7.09
CA LEU A 44 32.06 -13.97 -6.25
C LEU A 44 33.01 -14.02 -5.05
N GLU A 45 34.31 -13.84 -5.26
CA GLU A 45 35.31 -13.77 -4.19
C GLU A 45 35.04 -12.62 -3.20
N ARG A 46 34.62 -11.45 -3.72
CA ARG A 46 34.22 -10.33 -2.85
C ARG A 46 32.95 -10.63 -2.06
N GLN A 47 32.01 -11.35 -2.61
CA GLN A 47 30.80 -11.78 -1.90
C GLN A 47 31.14 -12.82 -0.82
N GLU A 48 31.97 -13.82 -1.12
CA GLU A 48 32.46 -14.79 -0.12
C GLU A 48 33.14 -14.10 1.06
N GLN A 49 34.08 -13.19 0.80
CA GLN A 49 34.75 -12.43 1.85
C GLN A 49 33.78 -11.59 2.70
N THR A 50 32.70 -11.09 2.09
CA THR A 50 31.68 -10.34 2.81
C THR A 50 30.83 -11.26 3.69
N ILE A 51 30.51 -12.44 3.21
CA ILE A 51 29.78 -13.48 3.97
C ILE A 51 30.60 -13.94 5.17
N ASP A 52 31.90 -14.16 4.99
CA ASP A 52 32.80 -14.58 6.07
C ASP A 52 32.89 -13.50 7.18
N LYS A 53 33.02 -12.24 6.79
CA LYS A 53 33.05 -11.12 7.77
C LYS A 53 31.72 -10.99 8.52
N LEU A 54 30.58 -11.15 7.83
CA LEU A 54 29.27 -11.12 8.47
C LEU A 54 29.06 -12.32 9.40
N SER A 55 29.59 -13.49 9.04
CA SER A 55 29.52 -14.69 9.89
C SER A 55 30.33 -14.53 11.18
N GLU A 56 31.54 -13.94 11.11
CA GLU A 56 32.34 -13.62 12.29
C GLU A 56 31.64 -12.59 13.20
N GLU A 57 31.07 -11.53 12.62
CA GLU A 57 30.34 -10.52 13.38
C GLU A 57 29.13 -11.10 14.10
N LEU A 58 28.41 -12.00 13.43
CA LEU A 58 27.27 -12.70 14.00
C LEU A 58 27.65 -13.64 15.14
N GLN A 59 28.82 -14.28 15.04
CA GLN A 59 29.38 -15.08 16.15
C GLN A 59 29.76 -14.21 17.34
N ARG A 60 30.37 -13.04 17.13
CA ARG A 60 30.72 -12.07 18.19
C ARG A 60 29.45 -11.57 18.91
N GLN A 61 28.40 -11.22 18.15
CA GLN A 61 27.14 -10.79 18.75
C GLN A 61 26.46 -11.90 19.57
N ARG A 62 26.52 -13.15 19.11
CA ARG A 62 26.02 -14.31 19.89
C ARG A 62 26.79 -14.53 21.18
N ALA A 63 28.11 -14.36 21.17
CA ALA A 63 28.94 -14.46 22.36
C ALA A 63 28.60 -13.36 23.39
N LEU A 64 28.42 -12.11 22.94
CA LEU A 64 28.00 -11.00 23.80
C LEU A 64 26.61 -11.21 24.40
N LEU A 65 25.68 -11.73 23.62
CA LEU A 65 24.35 -12.08 24.15
C LEU A 65 24.38 -13.22 25.16
N ALA A 66 25.27 -14.20 25.00
CA ALA A 66 25.46 -15.27 25.97
C ALA A 66 26.00 -14.72 27.30
N GLU A 67 26.99 -13.84 27.23
CA GLU A 67 27.58 -13.15 28.38
C GLU A 67 26.55 -12.27 29.12
N GLN A 68 25.75 -11.50 28.40
CA GLN A 68 24.67 -10.71 29.00
C GLN A 68 23.61 -11.59 29.68
N ARG A 69 23.30 -12.75 29.10
CA ARG A 69 22.35 -13.71 29.73
C ARG A 69 22.93 -14.31 31.00
N GLU A 70 24.21 -14.53 31.06
CA GLU A 70 24.88 -15.07 32.25
C GLU A 70 24.94 -14.02 33.37
N MET A 71 25.27 -12.77 33.04
CA MET A 71 25.20 -11.65 33.99
C MET A 71 23.76 -11.44 34.52
N LEU A 72 22.74 -11.56 33.68
CA LEU A 72 21.34 -11.46 34.11
C LEU A 72 20.95 -12.63 35.02
N ARG A 73 21.50 -13.84 34.84
CA ARG A 73 21.31 -14.97 35.71
C ARG A 73 21.96 -14.75 37.08
N GLU A 74 23.17 -14.21 37.12
CA GLU A 74 23.83 -13.87 38.37
C GLU A 74 23.13 -12.75 39.17
N LEU A 75 22.60 -11.72 38.45
CA LEU A 75 21.85 -10.62 39.05
C LEU A 75 20.46 -11.03 39.51
N SER A 76 19.83 -12.04 38.90
CA SER A 76 18.50 -12.49 39.26
C SER A 76 18.45 -13.38 40.52
N GLY A 77 19.59 -13.92 41.00
CA GLY A 77 19.72 -14.61 42.30
C GLY A 77 18.77 -15.79 42.55
N VAL A 78 18.12 -16.31 41.51
CA VAL A 78 17.14 -17.40 41.63
C VAL A 78 17.77 -18.71 41.19
N PRO A 79 18.07 -19.67 42.09
CA PRO A 79 18.52 -21.00 41.73
C PRO A 79 17.47 -21.72 40.91
N ALA A 80 17.87 -22.31 39.76
CA ALA A 80 16.98 -23.02 38.84
C ALA A 80 16.19 -24.20 39.47
N GLU A 81 16.61 -24.68 40.63
CA GLU A 81 15.93 -25.76 41.35
C GLU A 81 14.60 -25.36 42.00
N GLN A 82 14.31 -24.06 42.18
CA GLN A 82 13.05 -23.65 42.80
C GLN A 82 11.87 -23.53 41.82
N LEU A 83 12.10 -23.48 40.52
CA LEU A 83 11.04 -23.40 39.54
C LEU A 83 10.42 -24.77 39.14
N GLU A 84 11.16 -25.86 39.34
CA GLU A 84 10.65 -27.22 39.08
C GLU A 84 9.83 -27.79 40.24
N HIS A 85 10.03 -27.30 41.48
CA HIS A 85 9.29 -27.78 42.64
C HIS A 85 7.89 -27.17 42.81
N GLN A 86 7.55 -26.10 42.06
CA GLN A 86 6.21 -25.54 42.09
C GLN A 86 5.21 -26.18 41.11
N ARG A 87 5.65 -27.12 40.29
CA ARG A 87 4.77 -27.83 39.34
C ARG A 87 4.26 -29.20 39.80
N GLY A 88 4.58 -29.65 40.98
CA GLY A 88 4.25 -31.03 41.37
C GLY A 88 4.11 -31.32 42.84
N ALA A 89 3.25 -30.61 43.57
CA ALA A 89 2.83 -31.09 44.91
C ALA A 89 1.43 -30.56 45.24
N GLY A 90 0.43 -31.15 44.64
CA GLY A 90 -0.94 -31.11 45.12
C GLY A 90 -1.18 -32.24 46.13
N ALA A 91 -0.72 -32.11 47.36
CA ALA A 91 -1.14 -33.00 48.45
C ALA A 91 -2.28 -32.35 49.23
N ALA A 92 -3.41 -33.02 49.24
CA ALA A 92 -4.62 -32.66 49.92
C ALA A 92 -4.39 -32.49 51.43
N LEU A 93 -4.67 -31.30 51.95
CA LEU A 93 -5.04 -31.09 53.34
C LEU A 93 -6.49 -30.58 53.35
N ALA A 94 -7.39 -31.40 53.85
CA ALA A 94 -8.77 -31.04 54.09
C ALA A 94 -8.83 -29.98 55.21
N VAL A 95 -9.02 -28.73 54.80
CA VAL A 95 -9.37 -27.62 55.69
C VAL A 95 -10.81 -27.24 55.38
N ALA A 96 -11.62 -27.10 56.44
CA ALA A 96 -13.02 -26.69 56.37
C ALA A 96 -13.23 -25.48 55.43
N PRO A 97 -14.36 -25.42 54.69
CA PRO A 97 -14.57 -24.38 53.72
C PRO A 97 -14.61 -23.02 54.42
N PRO A 98 -13.74 -22.06 54.03
CA PRO A 98 -13.88 -20.69 54.49
C PRO A 98 -15.18 -20.12 53.92
N ALA A 99 -15.92 -19.38 54.77
CA ALA A 99 -17.11 -18.66 54.38
C ALA A 99 -16.84 -17.89 53.07
N ALA A 100 -17.73 -18.03 52.06
CA ALA A 100 -17.61 -17.37 50.77
C ALA A 100 -17.35 -15.87 50.97
N PRO A 101 -16.28 -15.31 50.38
CA PRO A 101 -16.01 -13.89 50.50
C PRO A 101 -17.19 -13.12 49.91
N THR A 102 -17.80 -12.25 50.72
CA THR A 102 -18.80 -11.30 50.24
C THR A 102 -18.19 -10.49 49.08
N PRO A 103 -18.83 -10.41 47.92
CA PRO A 103 -18.27 -9.69 46.78
C PRO A 103 -18.16 -8.20 47.12
N VAL A 104 -16.95 -7.72 47.34
CA VAL A 104 -16.65 -6.33 47.64
C VAL A 104 -16.52 -5.61 46.27
N GLY A 105 -17.59 -4.94 45.85
CA GLY A 105 -17.62 -4.11 44.69
C GLY A 105 -18.21 -4.78 43.44
N LYS A 106 -18.84 -4.00 42.57
CA LYS A 106 -19.21 -4.43 41.23
C LYS A 106 -17.95 -4.54 40.37
N ALA A 107 -17.73 -5.69 39.76
CA ALA A 107 -16.66 -5.85 38.78
C ALA A 107 -16.73 -4.71 37.75
N PRO A 108 -15.59 -4.08 37.37
CA PRO A 108 -15.58 -3.07 36.32
C PRO A 108 -16.28 -3.64 35.09
N ARG A 109 -17.16 -2.84 34.49
CA ARG A 109 -17.82 -3.24 33.24
C ARG A 109 -16.73 -3.53 32.21
N ARG A 110 -16.65 -4.75 31.71
CA ARG A 110 -15.73 -5.13 30.63
C ARG A 110 -16.01 -4.22 29.46
N ASP A 111 -14.98 -3.51 29.00
CA ASP A 111 -15.06 -2.74 27.78
C ASP A 111 -15.16 -3.72 26.60
N THR A 112 -16.31 -3.73 25.93
CA THR A 112 -16.60 -4.63 24.80
C THR A 112 -16.13 -4.07 23.47
N ARG A 113 -15.42 -2.93 23.51
CA ARG A 113 -14.87 -2.29 22.31
C ARG A 113 -13.53 -2.91 21.93
N PRO A 114 -13.18 -2.87 20.63
CA PRO A 114 -11.87 -3.28 20.17
C PRO A 114 -10.75 -2.50 20.89
N PRO A 115 -9.60 -3.11 21.15
CA PRO A 115 -8.44 -2.41 21.70
C PRO A 115 -7.94 -1.34 20.74
N ALA A 116 -7.25 -0.33 21.31
CA ALA A 116 -6.67 0.75 20.53
C ALA A 116 -5.54 0.21 19.64
N VAL A 117 -5.76 0.20 18.33
CA VAL A 117 -4.77 -0.18 17.32
C VAL A 117 -4.24 1.08 16.65
N PRO A 118 -2.92 1.21 16.43
CA PRO A 118 -2.37 2.27 15.60
C PRO A 118 -3.04 2.28 14.23
N GLN A 119 -3.49 3.44 13.77
CA GLN A 119 -4.10 3.56 12.45
C GLN A 119 -3.01 3.49 11.38
N LEU A 120 -2.72 2.31 10.90
CA LEU A 120 -1.78 2.08 9.80
C LEU A 120 -2.44 2.37 8.45
N PHE A 121 -3.70 1.95 8.29
CA PHE A 121 -4.48 2.12 7.07
C PHE A 121 -5.56 3.19 7.22
N GLU A 122 -6.22 3.56 6.12
CA GLU A 122 -7.29 4.56 6.14
C GLU A 122 -8.49 4.21 7.03
N GLN A 123 -8.73 2.92 7.27
CA GLN A 123 -9.85 2.48 8.10
C GLN A 123 -9.41 2.29 9.55
N PRO A 124 -9.97 3.04 10.51
CA PRO A 124 -9.66 2.86 11.92
C PRO A 124 -10.25 1.54 12.44
N GLY A 125 -9.46 0.85 13.24
CA GLY A 125 -9.89 -0.38 13.90
C GLY A 125 -10.70 -0.18 15.17
N ILE A 126 -10.83 1.06 15.66
CA ILE A 126 -11.57 1.39 16.87
C ILE A 126 -12.69 2.34 16.52
N LEU A 127 -13.88 2.01 17.01
CA LEU A 127 -15.04 2.90 16.86
C LEU A 127 -15.03 3.99 17.94
N THR A 128 -15.46 5.18 17.55
CA THR A 128 -15.69 6.32 18.44
C THR A 128 -16.79 5.96 19.44
N LYS A 129 -16.61 6.35 20.70
CA LYS A 129 -17.61 6.16 21.76
C LYS A 129 -18.91 6.86 21.39
N LYS A 130 -20.02 6.35 21.94
CA LYS A 130 -21.32 7.02 21.86
C LYS A 130 -21.19 8.46 22.35
N ASP A 131 -21.79 9.39 21.62
CA ASP A 131 -21.84 10.82 21.92
C ASP A 131 -20.44 11.52 21.99
N ALA A 132 -19.38 10.84 21.57
CA ALA A 132 -18.05 11.43 21.41
C ALA A 132 -17.81 11.86 19.97
N PHE A 133 -17.01 12.92 19.81
CA PHE A 133 -16.58 13.42 18.51
C PHE A 133 -15.07 13.30 18.38
N VAL A 134 -14.60 12.98 17.20
CA VAL A 134 -13.18 12.97 16.85
C VAL A 134 -12.98 13.80 15.61
N ILE A 135 -12.15 14.83 15.69
CA ILE A 135 -11.67 15.59 14.56
C ILE A 135 -10.27 15.10 14.22
N GLU A 136 -10.04 14.72 12.98
CA GLU A 136 -8.75 14.19 12.54
C GLU A 136 -8.24 14.95 11.32
N PRO A 137 -7.36 15.94 11.51
CA PRO A 137 -6.54 16.46 10.43
C PRO A 137 -5.51 15.41 10.00
N ALA A 138 -5.31 15.31 8.68
CA ALA A 138 -4.33 14.41 8.10
C ALA A 138 -3.62 15.07 6.91
N LEU A 139 -2.32 14.77 6.78
CA LEU A 139 -1.49 15.15 5.65
C LEU A 139 -0.92 13.87 5.04
N GLN A 140 -1.04 13.75 3.73
CA GLN A 140 -0.46 12.66 2.97
C GLN A 140 0.37 13.22 1.81
N PHE A 141 1.56 12.71 1.68
CA PHE A 141 2.44 12.92 0.53
C PHE A 141 2.66 11.60 -0.19
N GLY A 142 2.63 11.61 -1.51
CA GLY A 142 2.94 10.46 -2.35
C GLY A 142 3.84 10.88 -3.50
N TYR A 143 4.91 10.13 -3.73
CA TYR A 143 5.80 10.26 -4.86
C TYR A 143 5.75 9.00 -5.71
N ALA A 144 5.61 9.16 -7.02
CA ALA A 144 5.67 8.07 -7.99
C ALA A 144 6.52 8.47 -9.18
N SER A 145 7.43 7.59 -9.58
CA SER A 145 8.20 7.70 -10.82
C SER A 145 7.92 6.50 -11.71
N SER A 146 7.52 6.73 -12.93
CA SER A 146 7.24 5.66 -13.88
C SER A 146 7.82 5.96 -15.26
N ASN A 147 8.55 4.99 -15.80
CA ASN A 147 9.06 5.05 -17.15
C ASN A 147 8.09 4.34 -18.09
N ARG A 148 7.59 5.05 -19.09
CA ARG A 148 6.70 4.50 -20.12
C ARG A 148 7.36 4.65 -21.49
N VAL A 149 7.36 3.56 -22.26
CA VAL A 149 7.75 3.58 -23.67
C VAL A 149 6.46 3.64 -24.48
N ALA A 150 6.26 4.74 -25.20
CA ALA A 150 5.16 4.88 -26.12
C ALA A 150 5.70 4.76 -27.55
N LEU A 151 5.12 3.84 -28.33
CA LEU A 151 5.33 3.76 -29.77
C LEU A 151 4.29 4.65 -30.43
N VAL A 152 4.73 5.80 -30.94
CA VAL A 152 3.88 6.71 -31.71
C VAL A 152 4.22 6.52 -33.17
N GLY A 153 3.32 5.89 -33.95
CA GLY A 153 3.55 5.67 -35.38
C GLY A 153 2.45 4.84 -36.02
N TYR A 154 2.53 4.68 -37.31
CA TYR A 154 1.64 3.84 -38.11
C TYR A 154 2.41 2.80 -38.90
N THR A 155 1.79 1.68 -39.16
CA THR A 155 2.36 0.60 -39.95
C THR A 155 2.02 0.83 -41.43
N VAL A 156 3.02 1.11 -42.26
CA VAL A 156 2.84 1.24 -43.71
C VAL A 156 2.88 -0.14 -44.39
N ILE A 157 3.68 -1.05 -43.83
CA ILE A 157 3.77 -2.44 -44.24
C ILE A 157 3.78 -3.29 -42.95
N PRO A 158 3.18 -4.50 -42.90
CA PRO A 158 3.08 -5.29 -41.68
C PRO A 158 4.39 -5.60 -40.94
N ALA A 159 5.53 -5.42 -41.60
CA ALA A 159 6.87 -5.64 -41.02
C ALA A 159 7.67 -4.35 -40.79
N LEU A 160 7.15 -3.17 -41.18
CA LEU A 160 7.85 -1.89 -41.06
C LEU A 160 7.03 -0.91 -40.25
N LEU A 161 7.43 -0.72 -39.00
CA LEU A 161 6.89 0.32 -38.13
C LEU A 161 7.62 1.63 -38.45
N ILE A 162 6.93 2.60 -39.06
CA ILE A 162 7.43 3.97 -39.23
C ILE A 162 6.84 4.81 -38.11
N GLY A 163 7.66 5.19 -37.13
CA GLY A 163 7.22 6.01 -36.02
C GLY A 163 8.33 6.31 -35.04
N LEU A 164 8.03 7.24 -34.15
CA LEU A 164 8.91 7.69 -33.08
C LEU A 164 8.76 6.77 -31.87
N ILE A 165 9.87 6.30 -31.34
CA ILE A 165 9.90 5.70 -30.02
C ILE A 165 10.04 6.86 -29.03
N ASP A 166 8.98 7.14 -28.31
CA ASP A 166 8.94 8.16 -27.27
C ASP A 166 9.08 7.48 -25.89
N VAL A 167 10.20 7.73 -25.22
CA VAL A 167 10.42 7.26 -23.85
C VAL A 167 9.99 8.38 -22.92
N ARG A 168 8.96 8.12 -22.13
CA ARG A 168 8.41 9.10 -21.18
C ARG A 168 8.74 8.69 -19.76
N GLU A 169 9.44 9.54 -19.05
CA GLU A 169 9.56 9.48 -17.61
C GLU A 169 8.50 10.42 -17.00
N VAL A 170 7.62 9.88 -16.19
CA VAL A 170 6.59 10.65 -15.49
C VAL A 170 6.90 10.64 -14.00
N LYS A 171 7.18 11.81 -13.43
CA LYS A 171 7.33 12.02 -11.99
C LYS A 171 6.08 12.70 -11.46
N ARG A 172 5.44 12.07 -10.50
CA ARG A 172 4.21 12.57 -9.88
C ARG A 172 4.41 12.80 -8.40
N ASN A 173 4.08 14.02 -7.97
CA ASN A 173 3.95 14.39 -6.57
C ASN A 173 2.48 14.64 -6.25
N THR A 174 2.00 14.06 -5.17
CA THR A 174 0.63 14.28 -4.69
C THR A 174 0.67 14.65 -3.22
N PHE A 175 0.13 15.81 -2.88
CA PHE A 175 -0.11 16.24 -1.51
C PHE A 175 -1.61 16.25 -1.26
N THR A 176 -2.05 15.59 -0.19
CA THR A 176 -3.45 15.58 0.22
C THR A 176 -3.54 15.99 1.68
N GLY A 177 -4.12 17.16 1.92
CA GLY A 177 -4.59 17.54 3.24
C GLY A 177 -6.03 17.10 3.41
N SER A 178 -6.41 16.47 4.52
CA SER A 178 -7.81 16.11 4.75
C SER A 178 -8.23 16.40 6.18
N MET A 179 -9.53 16.68 6.34
CA MET A 179 -10.19 16.83 7.62
C MET A 179 -11.29 15.80 7.72
N SER A 180 -11.21 14.91 8.72
CA SER A 180 -12.26 13.94 9.02
C SER A 180 -12.96 14.32 10.32
N LEU A 181 -14.29 14.19 10.32
CA LEU A 181 -15.13 14.29 11.51
C LEU A 181 -15.79 12.93 11.72
N ARG A 182 -15.59 12.34 12.88
CA ARG A 182 -16.18 11.05 13.28
C ARG A 182 -17.02 11.22 14.53
N THR A 183 -18.13 10.50 14.61
CA THR A 183 -18.96 10.44 15.82
C THR A 183 -19.57 9.07 16.01
N GLY A 184 -19.65 8.62 17.25
CA GLY A 184 -20.34 7.39 17.62
C GLY A 184 -21.83 7.65 17.85
N LEU A 185 -22.68 7.14 16.97
CA LEU A 185 -24.12 7.18 17.17
C LEU A 185 -24.57 6.19 18.26
N THR A 186 -23.87 5.07 18.34
CA THR A 186 -23.99 4.08 19.40
C THR A 186 -22.59 3.55 19.79
N ASN A 187 -22.48 2.70 20.79
CA ASN A 187 -21.21 2.08 21.13
C ASN A 187 -20.70 1.09 20.04
N ARG A 188 -21.53 0.81 19.03
CA ARG A 188 -21.22 -0.12 17.92
C ARG A 188 -21.36 0.51 16.53
N LEU A 189 -21.88 1.73 16.43
CA LEU A 189 -22.12 2.41 15.15
C LEU A 189 -21.42 3.77 15.17
N GLU A 190 -20.50 3.96 14.25
CA GLU A 190 -19.78 5.19 14.00
C GLU A 190 -20.09 5.70 12.60
N VAL A 191 -20.20 7.01 12.45
CA VAL A 191 -20.28 7.69 11.14
C VAL A 191 -19.13 8.67 11.00
N GLU A 192 -18.67 8.86 9.77
CA GLU A 192 -17.55 9.73 9.42
C GLU A 192 -17.87 10.54 8.16
N ALA A 193 -17.42 11.80 8.16
CA ALA A 193 -17.33 12.64 6.98
C ALA A 193 -15.89 13.10 6.79
N LYS A 194 -15.32 12.93 5.58
CA LYS A 194 -13.95 13.32 5.23
C LYS A 194 -13.95 14.27 4.04
N ILE A 195 -13.28 15.40 4.19
CA ILE A 195 -13.12 16.42 3.15
C ILE A 195 -11.63 16.51 2.81
N PRO A 196 -11.20 16.06 1.62
CA PRO A 196 -9.82 16.18 1.17
C PRO A 196 -9.61 17.45 0.35
N TYR A 197 -8.42 18.04 0.49
CA TYR A 197 -7.88 19.06 -0.41
C TYR A 197 -6.62 18.48 -1.06
N VAL A 198 -6.58 18.47 -2.39
CA VAL A 198 -5.55 17.77 -3.15
C VAL A 198 -4.72 18.79 -3.94
N TYR A 199 -3.41 18.67 -3.88
CA TYR A 199 -2.46 19.30 -4.78
C TYR A 199 -1.67 18.21 -5.49
N ARG A 200 -1.66 18.26 -6.82
CA ARG A 200 -0.90 17.33 -7.69
C ARG A 200 0.05 18.11 -8.57
N SER A 201 1.23 17.54 -8.81
CA SER A 201 2.21 18.05 -9.76
C SER A 201 2.83 16.87 -10.50
N ASP A 202 2.64 16.82 -11.82
CA ASP A 202 3.22 15.82 -12.70
C ASP A 202 4.26 16.49 -13.58
N THR A 203 5.45 15.90 -13.66
CA THR A 203 6.51 16.31 -14.59
C THR A 203 6.76 15.15 -15.54
N THR A 204 6.54 15.37 -16.83
CA THR A 204 6.76 14.39 -17.90
C THR A 204 7.94 14.81 -18.72
N VAL A 205 8.97 13.98 -18.78
CA VAL A 205 10.13 14.13 -19.66
C VAL A 205 9.93 13.21 -20.84
N SER A 206 9.86 13.78 -22.06
CA SER A 206 9.70 13.05 -23.31
C SER A 206 11.00 13.12 -24.08
N ARG A 207 11.54 11.96 -24.51
CA ARG A 207 12.72 11.83 -25.37
C ARG A 207 12.32 11.14 -26.64
N GLU A 208 12.38 11.87 -27.75
CA GLU A 208 12.20 11.31 -29.08
C GLU A 208 13.49 10.61 -29.51
N LEU A 209 13.46 9.29 -29.63
CA LEU A 209 14.55 8.51 -30.20
C LEU A 209 14.31 8.41 -31.73
N PHE A 210 15.32 8.69 -32.55
CA PHE A 210 15.34 8.61 -34.04
C PHE A 210 15.08 9.91 -34.83
N THR A 211 14.90 11.05 -34.25
CA THR A 211 15.11 12.31 -34.93
C THR A 211 16.53 12.79 -34.66
N GLY A 212 17.28 13.20 -35.66
CA GLY A 212 18.71 13.57 -35.58
C GLY A 212 19.05 14.71 -34.61
N THR A 213 18.06 15.21 -33.88
CA THR A 213 18.16 16.10 -32.74
C THR A 213 17.31 15.50 -31.64
N ALA A 214 17.92 14.72 -30.74
CA ALA A 214 17.26 14.25 -29.52
C ALA A 214 16.96 15.46 -28.61
N VAL A 215 15.84 16.11 -28.81
CA VAL A 215 15.40 17.23 -27.98
C VAL A 215 14.57 16.65 -26.82
N GLU A 216 15.08 16.77 -25.61
CA GLU A 216 14.34 16.44 -24.40
C GLU A 216 13.31 17.56 -24.16
N ARG A 217 12.02 17.18 -24.11
CA ARG A 217 10.93 18.10 -23.78
C ARG A 217 10.40 17.78 -22.40
N VAL A 218 10.37 18.78 -21.54
CA VAL A 218 9.84 18.69 -20.19
C VAL A 218 8.48 19.38 -20.13
N PHE A 219 7.45 18.64 -19.77
CA PHE A 219 6.10 19.15 -19.53
C PHE A 219 5.80 19.08 -18.04
N ALA A 220 5.49 20.21 -17.43
CA ALA A 220 5.05 20.29 -16.06
C ALA A 220 3.58 20.67 -16.02
N THR A 221 2.77 19.86 -15.37
CA THR A 221 1.35 20.13 -15.13
C THR A 221 1.04 20.06 -13.65
N SER A 222 0.12 20.89 -13.18
CA SER A 222 -0.29 20.88 -11.79
C SER A 222 -1.81 21.04 -11.67
N GLY A 223 -2.36 20.65 -10.51
CA GLY A 223 -3.76 20.84 -10.20
C GLY A 223 -3.97 20.89 -8.70
N LYS A 224 -4.87 21.75 -8.26
CA LYS A 224 -5.22 21.91 -6.85
C LYS A 224 -6.72 22.15 -6.67
N GLY A 225 -7.25 21.70 -5.55
CA GLY A 225 -8.65 21.92 -5.20
C GLY A 225 -9.18 20.90 -4.21
N VAL A 226 -10.45 21.07 -3.88
CA VAL A 226 -11.16 20.08 -3.06
C VAL A 226 -11.27 18.77 -3.86
N GLY A 227 -11.03 17.66 -3.20
CA GLY A 227 -11.19 16.31 -3.78
C GLY A 227 -12.62 15.78 -3.59
N ASP A 228 -12.78 14.48 -3.78
CA ASP A 228 -14.07 13.81 -3.58
C ASP A 228 -14.35 13.67 -2.08
N ILE A 229 -15.47 14.21 -1.61
CA ILE A 229 -15.92 14.07 -0.22
C ILE A 229 -16.34 12.62 0.01
N GLU A 230 -15.98 12.07 1.16
CA GLU A 230 -16.29 10.71 1.57
C GLU A 230 -17.17 10.70 2.82
N LEU A 231 -18.21 9.86 2.78
CA LEU A 231 -19.07 9.58 3.92
C LEU A 231 -18.94 8.10 4.24
N ALA A 232 -18.72 7.76 5.49
CA ALA A 232 -18.58 6.36 5.91
C ALA A 232 -19.42 6.07 7.15
N ALA A 233 -19.88 4.82 7.23
CA ALA A 233 -20.51 4.24 8.41
C ALA A 233 -19.81 2.93 8.75
N ARG A 234 -19.58 2.66 10.04
CA ARG A 234 -18.94 1.44 10.53
C ARG A 234 -19.75 0.85 11.66
N TYR A 235 -19.97 -0.45 11.59
CA TYR A 235 -20.76 -1.18 12.58
C TYR A 235 -19.99 -2.39 13.11
N GLN A 236 -19.82 -2.48 14.43
CA GLN A 236 -19.20 -3.61 15.09
C GLN A 236 -20.20 -4.77 15.17
N LEU A 237 -19.87 -5.89 14.51
CA LEU A 237 -20.75 -7.05 14.38
C LEU A 237 -20.82 -7.90 15.65
N ASN A 238 -19.70 -8.03 16.37
CA ASN A 238 -19.57 -8.88 17.54
C ASN A 238 -18.93 -8.15 18.72
N THR A 239 -18.97 -8.74 19.89
CA THR A 239 -18.39 -8.18 21.11
C THR A 239 -16.91 -8.49 21.30
N GLY A 240 -16.33 -9.40 20.49
CA GLY A 240 -14.92 -9.76 20.58
C GLY A 240 -14.44 -10.15 21.97
N GLY A 241 -13.12 -10.21 22.16
CA GLY A 241 -12.51 -10.49 23.48
C GLY A 241 -11.01 -10.71 23.37
N VAL A 242 -10.36 -11.08 24.48
CA VAL A 242 -8.90 -11.27 24.56
C VAL A 242 -8.41 -12.37 23.61
N GLU A 243 -9.22 -13.36 23.28
CA GLU A 243 -8.87 -14.45 22.35
C GLU A 243 -9.89 -14.58 21.20
N LYS A 244 -10.76 -13.58 21.05
CA LYS A 244 -11.79 -13.60 20.02
C LYS A 244 -11.67 -12.37 19.12
N PRO A 245 -11.65 -12.56 17.81
CA PRO A 245 -11.54 -11.44 16.88
C PRO A 245 -12.76 -10.52 16.98
N PHE A 246 -12.52 -9.24 16.75
CA PHE A 246 -13.56 -8.25 16.51
C PHE A 246 -13.79 -8.15 15.00
N TYR A 247 -15.05 -8.08 14.60
CA TYR A 247 -15.44 -7.86 13.20
C TYR A 247 -16.20 -6.54 13.09
N ILE A 248 -15.81 -5.72 12.11
CA ILE A 248 -16.40 -4.42 11.86
C ILE A 248 -16.79 -4.38 10.38
N ALA A 249 -18.09 -4.27 10.11
CA ALA A 249 -18.59 -3.99 8.78
C ALA A 249 -18.51 -2.49 8.52
N GLY A 250 -18.02 -2.12 7.34
CA GLY A 250 -17.92 -0.73 6.88
C GLY A 250 -18.65 -0.52 5.56
N MET A 251 -19.18 0.69 5.38
CA MET A 251 -19.72 1.18 4.12
C MET A 251 -19.20 2.59 3.90
N ARG A 252 -18.56 2.86 2.76
CA ARG A 252 -18.07 4.18 2.38
C ARG A 252 -18.68 4.60 1.06
N LEU A 253 -19.25 5.79 1.03
CA LEU A 253 -19.74 6.49 -0.15
C LEU A 253 -18.75 7.58 -0.51
N LYS A 254 -18.21 7.57 -1.71
CA LYS A 254 -17.38 8.63 -2.26
C LYS A 254 -18.22 9.44 -3.26
N THR A 255 -18.24 10.74 -3.08
CA THR A 255 -18.95 11.66 -3.96
C THR A 255 -18.10 12.07 -5.16
N ARG A 256 -18.64 12.92 -6.02
CA ARG A 256 -17.96 13.49 -7.19
C ARG A 256 -17.87 15.00 -7.04
N THR A 257 -17.30 15.47 -5.93
CA THR A 257 -17.19 16.90 -5.61
C THR A 257 -15.87 17.52 -6.08
N GLY A 258 -14.85 16.70 -6.29
CA GLY A 258 -13.59 17.17 -6.84
C GLY A 258 -13.69 17.45 -8.34
N ARG A 259 -12.77 18.29 -8.86
CA ARG A 259 -12.66 18.54 -10.31
C ARG A 259 -12.28 17.24 -11.02
N ASP A 260 -13.14 16.77 -11.90
CA ASP A 260 -13.00 15.46 -12.51
C ASP A 260 -12.08 15.48 -13.77
N PRO A 261 -11.58 14.30 -14.21
CA PRO A 261 -10.71 14.20 -15.38
C PRO A 261 -11.35 14.66 -16.71
N PHE A 262 -12.68 14.82 -16.74
CA PHE A 262 -13.42 15.21 -17.94
C PHE A 262 -13.73 16.71 -17.98
N GLU A 263 -13.49 17.43 -16.87
CA GLU A 263 -13.65 18.87 -16.74
C GLU A 263 -12.36 19.65 -16.95
N VAL A 264 -11.21 18.95 -17.00
CA VAL A 264 -9.91 19.56 -17.27
C VAL A 264 -9.66 19.61 -18.78
N VAL A 265 -9.03 20.70 -19.23
CA VAL A 265 -8.66 20.89 -20.65
C VAL A 265 -7.53 19.93 -21.00
N THR A 266 -7.64 19.29 -22.16
CA THR A 266 -6.57 18.45 -22.73
C THR A 266 -5.82 19.21 -23.83
N ASP A 267 -4.63 18.73 -24.20
CA ASP A 267 -3.78 19.28 -25.27
C ASP A 267 -4.31 19.05 -26.69
N CYS A 268 -5.44 18.32 -26.83
CA CYS A 268 -6.03 18.07 -28.14
C CYS A 268 -6.77 19.30 -28.64
N THR A 269 -6.57 19.68 -29.90
CA THR A 269 -7.26 20.84 -30.47
C THR A 269 -8.76 20.58 -30.65
N THR A 270 -9.13 19.48 -31.32
CA THR A 270 -10.53 19.13 -31.57
C THR A 270 -10.90 17.72 -31.09
N ARG A 271 -10.01 16.75 -31.25
CA ARG A 271 -10.22 15.34 -30.85
C ARG A 271 -8.94 14.73 -30.28
N CYS A 272 -9.10 13.90 -29.28
CA CYS A 272 -8.01 13.11 -28.69
C CYS A 272 -8.01 11.64 -29.17
N VAL A 273 -9.07 11.16 -29.80
CA VAL A 273 -9.23 9.74 -30.20
C VAL A 273 -9.88 9.64 -31.58
N GLY A 274 -9.43 8.68 -32.38
CA GLY A 274 -9.96 8.37 -33.71
C GLY A 274 -9.16 8.99 -34.85
N GLU A 275 -9.74 8.94 -36.07
CA GLU A 275 -9.19 9.61 -37.24
C GLU A 275 -9.18 11.12 -36.99
N ASN A 276 -8.08 11.79 -37.31
CA ASN A 276 -7.82 13.22 -37.08
C ASN A 276 -7.65 13.59 -35.58
N ALA A 277 -7.09 12.71 -34.74
CA ALA A 277 -6.61 13.08 -33.42
C ALA A 277 -5.53 14.17 -33.51
N THR A 278 -5.70 15.30 -32.78
CA THR A 278 -4.87 16.50 -32.90
C THR A 278 -4.03 16.79 -31.67
N GLY A 279 -3.86 15.82 -30.79
CA GLY A 279 -3.07 15.93 -29.56
C GLY A 279 -2.84 14.58 -28.91
N THR A 280 -2.18 14.59 -27.74
CA THR A 280 -1.82 13.37 -27.01
C THR A 280 -2.90 12.95 -26.00
N GLY A 281 -3.88 13.80 -25.72
CA GLY A 281 -4.90 13.59 -24.68
C GLY A 281 -4.39 13.85 -23.26
N LEU A 282 -3.20 14.46 -23.12
CA LEU A 282 -2.67 14.85 -21.81
C LEU A 282 -3.48 16.02 -21.24
N PRO A 283 -3.84 15.98 -19.96
CA PRO A 283 -4.50 17.09 -19.31
C PRO A 283 -3.51 18.24 -19.10
N LEU A 284 -3.93 19.45 -19.42
CA LEU A 284 -3.17 20.68 -19.15
C LEU A 284 -3.23 21.09 -17.68
N ASP A 285 -4.29 20.69 -16.99
CA ASP A 285 -4.48 20.80 -15.55
C ASP A 285 -4.75 19.41 -14.96
N LEU A 286 -4.26 19.12 -13.76
CA LEU A 286 -4.51 17.83 -13.12
C LEU A 286 -5.84 17.83 -12.36
N PRO A 287 -6.65 16.75 -12.50
CA PRO A 287 -7.90 16.61 -11.77
C PRO A 287 -7.66 16.37 -10.28
N THR A 288 -8.57 16.81 -9.42
CA THR A 288 -8.53 16.60 -7.97
C THR A 288 -9.52 15.54 -7.49
N GLY A 289 -10.50 15.18 -8.33
CA GLY A 289 -11.49 14.13 -8.10
C GLY A 289 -11.40 12.97 -9.08
N SER A 290 -12.18 11.94 -8.84
CA SER A 290 -12.24 10.73 -9.69
C SER A 290 -13.25 10.85 -10.83
N GLY A 291 -14.25 11.72 -10.72
CA GLY A 291 -15.33 11.88 -11.65
C GLY A 291 -16.45 10.84 -11.54
N PHE A 292 -16.42 9.96 -10.54
CA PHE A 292 -17.39 8.91 -10.33
C PHE A 292 -17.88 8.87 -8.87
N TYR A 293 -19.18 8.64 -8.69
CA TYR A 293 -19.70 8.18 -7.40
C TYR A 293 -19.26 6.75 -7.17
N SER A 294 -18.90 6.39 -5.93
CA SER A 294 -18.45 5.04 -5.62
C SER A 294 -19.00 4.60 -4.27
N LEU A 295 -19.33 3.31 -4.15
CA LEU A 295 -19.76 2.68 -2.92
C LEU A 295 -18.77 1.56 -2.57
N GLN A 296 -18.28 1.55 -1.33
CA GLN A 296 -17.29 0.58 -0.87
C GLN A 296 -17.73 -0.11 0.42
N PRO A 297 -18.33 -1.29 0.34
CA PRO A 297 -18.43 -2.20 1.47
C PRO A 297 -17.05 -2.71 1.88
N SER A 298 -16.88 -2.95 3.18
CA SER A 298 -15.65 -3.49 3.76
C SER A 298 -15.94 -4.35 4.99
N LEU A 299 -15.04 -5.28 5.27
CA LEU A 299 -15.04 -6.07 6.48
C LEU A 299 -13.64 -5.99 7.09
N THR A 300 -13.56 -5.44 8.28
CA THR A 300 -12.32 -5.34 9.07
C THR A 300 -12.37 -6.34 10.21
N TRP A 301 -11.26 -7.01 10.44
CA TRP A 301 -11.06 -7.89 11.58
C TRP A 301 -9.87 -7.40 12.42
N LEU A 302 -9.98 -7.55 13.74
CA LEU A 302 -8.92 -7.29 14.71
C LEU A 302 -8.83 -8.47 15.66
N PHE A 303 -7.63 -8.97 15.83
CA PHE A 303 -7.33 -10.07 16.74
C PHE A 303 -6.29 -9.60 17.76
N PRO A 304 -6.73 -9.30 19.00
CA PRO A 304 -5.81 -8.98 20.10
C PRO A 304 -5.05 -10.23 20.53
N SER A 305 -3.73 -10.13 20.55
CA SER A 305 -2.82 -11.18 21.05
C SER A 305 -1.67 -10.48 21.74
N ASP A 306 -1.58 -10.56 23.06
CA ASP A 306 -0.53 -9.88 23.84
C ASP A 306 0.86 -10.41 23.47
N PRO A 307 1.85 -9.56 23.10
CA PRO A 307 1.84 -8.08 23.07
C PRO A 307 1.43 -7.47 21.71
N ALA A 308 0.96 -8.26 20.76
CA ALA A 308 0.65 -7.83 19.40
C ALA A 308 -0.86 -7.77 19.15
N ILE A 309 -1.26 -6.92 18.22
CA ILE A 309 -2.63 -6.87 17.70
C ILE A 309 -2.54 -7.09 16.20
N PHE A 310 -3.16 -8.16 15.71
CA PHE A 310 -3.28 -8.43 14.28
C PHE A 310 -4.57 -7.83 13.75
N PHE A 311 -4.50 -7.26 12.56
CA PHE A 311 -5.66 -6.65 11.92
C PHE A 311 -5.60 -6.78 10.40
N GLY A 312 -6.76 -6.71 9.77
CA GLY A 312 -6.86 -6.71 8.33
C GLY A 312 -8.24 -6.29 7.87
N THR A 313 -8.32 -5.92 6.60
CA THR A 313 -9.56 -5.49 5.96
C THR A 313 -9.64 -6.05 4.56
N VAL A 314 -10.83 -6.47 4.17
CA VAL A 314 -11.17 -6.76 2.77
C VAL A 314 -12.23 -5.75 2.34
N SER A 315 -12.10 -5.20 1.14
CA SER A 315 -13.01 -4.19 0.61
C SER A 315 -13.27 -4.38 -0.88
N TYR A 316 -14.43 -3.94 -1.31
CA TYR A 316 -14.83 -3.91 -2.72
C TYR A 316 -15.41 -2.55 -3.05
N LEU A 317 -14.76 -1.78 -3.90
CA LEU A 317 -15.25 -0.47 -4.34
C LEU A 317 -15.91 -0.63 -5.71
N HIS A 318 -17.19 -0.33 -5.76
CA HIS A 318 -17.99 -0.26 -6.98
C HIS A 318 -18.10 1.19 -7.43
N ASN A 319 -17.72 1.47 -8.69
CA ASN A 319 -17.90 2.78 -9.31
C ASN A 319 -19.20 2.78 -10.12
N PHE A 320 -20.08 3.76 -9.86
CA PHE A 320 -21.31 3.90 -10.62
C PHE A 320 -21.03 4.43 -12.02
N LYS A 321 -21.75 3.93 -13.00
CA LYS A 321 -21.70 4.40 -14.38
C LYS A 321 -22.03 5.88 -14.48
N ARG A 322 -21.38 6.56 -15.43
CA ARG A 322 -21.65 7.95 -15.77
C ARG A 322 -22.04 8.05 -17.24
N SER A 323 -23.24 8.56 -17.52
CA SER A 323 -23.75 8.78 -18.87
C SER A 323 -23.44 10.21 -19.33
N ASN A 324 -23.49 10.44 -20.64
CA ASN A 324 -23.29 11.75 -21.28
C ASN A 324 -21.99 12.44 -20.90
N VAL A 325 -20.91 11.66 -20.74
CA VAL A 325 -19.60 12.22 -20.44
C VAL A 325 -19.04 12.86 -21.70
N SER A 326 -18.45 14.04 -21.55
CA SER A 326 -17.73 14.73 -22.60
C SER A 326 -16.41 15.26 -22.06
N ARG A 327 -15.36 15.32 -22.89
CA ARG A 327 -14.05 15.82 -22.57
C ARG A 327 -13.90 17.24 -23.13
N LEU A 328 -13.28 18.12 -22.37
CA LEU A 328 -12.97 19.48 -22.82
C LEU A 328 -11.65 19.44 -23.61
N VAL A 329 -11.67 20.00 -24.83
CA VAL A 329 -10.51 20.12 -25.70
C VAL A 329 -10.03 21.57 -25.78
N LEU A 330 -8.84 21.81 -26.34
CA LEU A 330 -8.17 23.11 -26.31
C LEU A 330 -8.97 24.21 -27.05
N SER A 331 -9.71 23.86 -28.10
CA SER A 331 -10.61 24.79 -28.82
C SER A 331 -11.80 25.28 -27.95
N GLY A 332 -12.00 24.75 -26.77
CA GLY A 332 -13.19 25.00 -25.93
C GLY A 332 -14.39 24.15 -26.27
N GLU A 333 -14.30 23.31 -27.30
CA GLU A 333 -15.33 22.34 -27.67
C GLU A 333 -15.34 21.14 -26.71
N ARG A 334 -16.44 20.37 -26.75
CA ARG A 334 -16.61 19.16 -25.95
C ARG A 334 -16.67 17.92 -26.82
N GLU A 335 -15.66 17.06 -26.72
CA GLU A 335 -15.65 15.74 -27.37
C GLU A 335 -16.55 14.77 -26.59
N PRO A 336 -17.64 14.23 -27.21
CA PRO A 336 -18.54 13.30 -26.52
C PRO A 336 -17.89 11.93 -26.33
N LEU A 337 -17.77 11.47 -25.10
CA LEU A 337 -17.26 10.15 -24.74
C LEU A 337 -18.38 9.14 -24.53
N GLY A 338 -19.60 9.61 -24.22
CA GLY A 338 -20.76 8.77 -23.98
C GLY A 338 -20.82 8.19 -22.56
N GLU A 339 -21.16 6.90 -22.43
CA GLU A 339 -21.21 6.21 -21.15
C GLU A 339 -19.81 5.70 -20.76
N LEU A 340 -19.40 6.00 -19.53
CA LEU A 340 -18.14 5.55 -18.92
C LEU A 340 -18.41 4.85 -17.58
N GLU A 341 -17.64 3.80 -17.33
CA GLU A 341 -17.64 3.04 -16.09
C GLU A 341 -16.18 2.84 -15.66
N ALA A 342 -15.79 3.39 -14.52
CA ALA A 342 -14.47 3.11 -13.96
C ALA A 342 -14.42 1.67 -13.41
N GLY A 343 -13.29 1.01 -13.54
CA GLY A 343 -13.10 -0.35 -13.05
C GLY A 343 -13.36 -0.45 -11.56
N ALA A 344 -14.01 -1.51 -11.12
CA ALA A 344 -14.15 -1.82 -9.70
C ALA A 344 -12.81 -2.09 -9.05
N VAL A 345 -12.67 -1.82 -7.75
CA VAL A 345 -11.43 -2.03 -7.00
C VAL A 345 -11.67 -3.07 -5.92
N MET A 346 -10.86 -4.12 -5.94
CA MET A 346 -10.81 -5.11 -4.87
C MET A 346 -9.58 -4.84 -4.03
N GLY A 347 -9.77 -4.58 -2.74
CA GLY A 347 -8.71 -4.25 -1.81
C GLY A 347 -8.63 -5.23 -0.65
N PHE A 348 -7.42 -5.54 -0.21
CA PHE A 348 -7.19 -6.19 1.05
C PHE A 348 -5.94 -5.62 1.72
N ASN A 349 -5.96 -5.57 3.02
CA ASN A 349 -4.79 -5.26 3.81
C ASN A 349 -4.71 -6.16 5.04
N PHE A 350 -3.52 -6.32 5.54
CA PHE A 350 -3.26 -6.99 6.80
C PHE A 350 -2.02 -6.38 7.46
N GLY A 351 -1.98 -6.47 8.79
CA GLY A 351 -0.86 -5.93 9.54
C GLY A 351 -0.89 -6.37 10.98
N MET A 352 0.16 -5.96 11.69
CA MET A 352 0.24 -6.12 13.13
C MET A 352 0.74 -4.84 13.79
N GLY A 353 0.25 -4.58 14.99
CA GLY A 353 0.70 -3.50 15.84
C GLY A 353 1.33 -4.06 17.11
N LEU A 354 2.44 -3.47 17.53
CA LEU A 354 3.17 -3.80 18.74
C LEU A 354 3.19 -2.59 19.66
N ALA A 355 2.72 -2.76 20.90
CA ALA A 355 2.88 -1.74 21.92
C ALA A 355 4.33 -1.73 22.41
N LEU A 356 5.01 -0.59 22.27
CA LEU A 356 6.36 -0.38 22.80
C LEU A 356 6.32 0.04 24.28
N ASN A 357 5.33 0.87 24.60
CA ASN A 357 5.01 1.32 25.95
C ASN A 357 3.58 1.89 26.00
N ASP A 358 3.15 2.45 27.14
CA ASP A 358 1.80 3.02 27.33
C ASP A 358 1.44 4.15 26.36
N LYS A 359 2.42 4.79 25.74
CA LYS A 359 2.23 5.94 24.85
C LYS A 359 2.64 5.71 23.40
N ALA A 360 3.53 4.74 23.15
CA ALA A 360 4.11 4.52 21.83
C ALA A 360 3.84 3.12 21.32
N SER A 361 3.55 3.01 20.03
CA SER A 361 3.40 1.74 19.34
C SER A 361 3.95 1.83 17.92
N ILE A 362 4.41 0.70 17.41
CA ILE A 362 4.87 0.52 16.03
C ILE A 362 3.93 -0.47 15.33
N SER A 363 3.77 -0.30 14.05
CA SER A 363 2.93 -1.19 13.24
C SER A 363 3.57 -1.47 11.89
N PHE A 364 3.32 -2.67 11.38
CA PHE A 364 3.78 -3.13 10.08
C PHE A 364 2.59 -3.71 9.34
N GLY A 365 2.52 -3.48 8.04
CA GLY A 365 1.44 -4.04 7.25
C GLY A 365 1.70 -4.01 5.77
N TYR A 366 0.83 -4.69 5.06
CA TYR A 366 0.78 -4.73 3.61
C TYR A 366 -0.63 -4.34 3.15
N ASP A 367 -0.69 -3.44 2.18
CA ASP A 367 -1.91 -3.03 1.50
C ASP A 367 -1.87 -3.44 0.04
N HIS A 368 -2.95 -4.01 -0.48
CA HIS A 368 -3.06 -4.42 -1.86
C HIS A 368 -4.39 -4.02 -2.46
N SER A 369 -4.35 -3.48 -3.67
CA SER A 369 -5.54 -3.11 -4.42
C SER A 369 -5.44 -3.53 -5.88
N SER A 370 -6.45 -4.25 -6.37
CA SER A 370 -6.61 -4.65 -7.76
C SER A 370 -7.69 -3.81 -8.42
N ILE A 371 -7.30 -2.95 -9.36
CA ILE A 371 -8.19 -2.03 -10.08
C ILE A 371 -8.54 -2.64 -11.42
N GLY A 372 -9.83 -2.78 -11.70
CA GLY A 372 -10.36 -3.30 -12.95
C GLY A 372 -10.17 -2.33 -14.13
N ARG A 373 -10.42 -2.82 -15.34
CA ARG A 373 -10.36 -2.00 -16.56
C ARG A 373 -11.54 -1.03 -16.63
N MET A 374 -11.29 0.17 -17.15
CA MET A 374 -12.35 1.11 -17.52
C MET A 374 -13.13 0.58 -18.72
N ARG A 375 -14.44 0.85 -18.72
CA ARG A 375 -15.34 0.51 -19.84
C ARG A 375 -15.95 1.78 -20.41
N GLN A 376 -16.12 1.78 -21.73
CA GLN A 376 -16.81 2.83 -22.47
C GLN A 376 -17.93 2.19 -23.30
N ARG A 377 -19.17 2.63 -23.12
CA ARG A 377 -20.35 2.06 -23.78
C ARG A 377 -20.46 0.52 -23.61
N GLY A 378 -20.11 0.02 -22.41
CA GLY A 378 -20.10 -1.40 -22.08
C GLY A 378 -18.88 -2.20 -22.53
N ALA A 379 -18.07 -1.70 -23.48
CA ALA A 379 -16.84 -2.35 -23.95
C ALA A 379 -15.61 -1.91 -23.17
N PRO A 380 -14.63 -2.77 -22.90
CA PRO A 380 -13.37 -2.38 -22.28
C PRO A 380 -12.63 -1.38 -23.16
N VAL A 381 -12.12 -0.29 -22.58
CA VAL A 381 -11.28 0.68 -23.28
C VAL A 381 -9.93 0.00 -23.59
N ALA A 382 -9.49 0.05 -24.86
CA ALA A 382 -8.28 -0.66 -25.33
C ALA A 382 -7.00 -0.25 -24.58
N SER A 383 -6.87 1.02 -24.22
CA SER A 383 -5.74 1.56 -23.45
C SER A 383 -5.83 1.31 -21.94
N SER A 384 -6.97 0.80 -21.44
CA SER A 384 -7.15 0.52 -20.01
C SER A 384 -6.67 -0.88 -19.67
N VAL A 385 -5.75 -0.97 -18.74
CA VAL A 385 -5.21 -2.22 -18.20
C VAL A 385 -5.66 -2.43 -16.76
N ARG A 386 -5.64 -3.67 -16.29
CA ARG A 386 -5.81 -3.96 -14.88
C ARG A 386 -4.56 -3.50 -14.13
N THR A 387 -4.72 -2.73 -13.07
CA THR A 387 -3.63 -2.17 -12.27
C THR A 387 -3.57 -2.87 -10.92
N GLN A 388 -2.37 -3.22 -10.49
CA GLN A 388 -2.11 -3.84 -9.19
C GLN A 388 -1.27 -2.90 -8.35
N LEU A 389 -1.82 -2.47 -7.22
CA LEU A 389 -1.13 -1.62 -6.26
C LEU A 389 -0.78 -2.46 -5.03
N GLY A 390 0.48 -2.48 -4.63
CA GLY A 390 0.94 -3.17 -3.44
C GLY A 390 1.90 -2.27 -2.66
N THR A 391 1.65 -2.06 -1.38
CA THR A 391 2.44 -1.17 -0.52
C THR A 391 2.79 -1.87 0.78
N LEU A 392 4.07 -1.88 1.15
CA LEU A 392 4.51 -2.18 2.50
C LEU A 392 4.45 -0.90 3.33
N VAL A 393 3.86 -0.97 4.51
CA VAL A 393 3.63 0.19 5.36
C VAL A 393 4.22 -0.05 6.75
N ILE A 394 4.96 0.94 7.23
CA ILE A 394 5.48 0.99 8.61
C ILE A 394 4.87 2.22 9.26
N GLY A 395 4.25 2.04 10.43
CA GLY A 395 3.61 3.10 11.18
C GLY A 395 4.20 3.24 12.57
N TYR A 396 4.21 4.47 13.05
CA TYR A 396 4.51 4.83 14.42
C TYR A 396 3.38 5.66 14.99
N SER A 397 2.90 5.32 16.17
CA SER A 397 1.86 6.06 16.86
C SER A 397 2.36 6.51 18.23
N TYR A 398 2.10 7.78 18.55
CA TYR A 398 2.43 8.36 19.85
C TYR A 398 1.21 9.03 20.46
N ARG A 399 0.84 8.64 21.67
CA ARG A 399 -0.27 9.19 22.44
C ARG A 399 0.23 10.30 23.37
N PHE A 400 -0.13 11.54 23.08
CA PHE A 400 0.19 12.68 23.96
C PHE A 400 -0.63 12.60 25.26
N ASN A 401 -1.93 12.33 25.12
CA ASN A 401 -2.88 12.18 26.22
C ASN A 401 -4.06 11.29 25.79
N ALA A 402 -5.09 11.16 26.64
CA ALA A 402 -6.26 10.33 26.36
C ALA A 402 -7.07 10.79 25.12
N GLN A 403 -6.94 12.04 24.71
CA GLN A 403 -7.72 12.66 23.62
C GLN A 403 -6.92 12.89 22.35
N ARG A 404 -5.58 12.92 22.41
CA ARG A 404 -4.72 13.30 21.28
C ARG A 404 -3.63 12.26 21.04
N SER A 405 -3.51 11.84 19.81
CA SER A 405 -2.39 11.00 19.34
C SER A 405 -1.86 11.51 18.00
N LEU A 406 -0.64 11.16 17.68
CA LEU A 406 -0.02 11.38 16.38
C LEU A 406 0.30 10.03 15.78
N ASN A 407 -0.17 9.80 14.56
CA ASN A 407 0.12 8.59 13.79
C ASN A 407 0.87 8.99 12.54
N VAL A 408 2.08 8.47 12.37
CA VAL A 408 2.91 8.67 11.18
C VAL A 408 3.13 7.33 10.52
N ALA A 409 2.91 7.25 9.22
CA ALA A 409 3.13 6.04 8.46
C ALA A 409 3.93 6.33 7.19
N VAL A 410 4.88 5.45 6.88
CA VAL A 410 5.66 5.45 5.65
C VAL A 410 5.28 4.21 4.86
N GLY A 411 4.90 4.40 3.61
CA GLY A 411 4.60 3.33 2.68
C GLY A 411 5.63 3.27 1.56
N VAL A 412 6.03 2.07 1.18
CA VAL A 412 6.94 1.79 0.06
C VAL A 412 6.21 0.90 -0.95
N GLY A 413 6.15 1.34 -2.19
CA GLY A 413 5.54 0.59 -3.28
C GLY A 413 6.34 -0.66 -3.62
N VAL A 414 5.66 -1.80 -3.73
CA VAL A 414 6.28 -3.08 -4.09
C VAL A 414 5.79 -3.62 -5.43
N THR A 415 4.84 -2.94 -6.05
CA THR A 415 4.37 -3.27 -7.41
C THR A 415 4.61 -2.09 -8.34
N ARG A 416 4.71 -2.37 -9.64
CA ARG A 416 5.10 -1.40 -10.69
C ARG A 416 4.22 -0.13 -10.74
N ASP A 417 2.94 -0.28 -10.46
CA ASP A 417 1.96 0.82 -10.60
C ASP A 417 1.72 1.58 -9.30
N THR A 418 2.36 1.14 -8.20
CA THR A 418 2.23 1.77 -6.88
C THR A 418 3.16 2.98 -6.78
N PRO A 419 2.77 4.06 -6.08
CA PRO A 419 3.71 5.11 -5.71
C PRO A 419 4.94 4.55 -5.00
N ASP A 420 6.13 5.05 -5.37
CA ASP A 420 7.41 4.56 -4.83
C ASP A 420 7.47 4.75 -3.32
N VAL A 421 7.05 5.94 -2.87
CA VAL A 421 7.03 6.29 -1.44
C VAL A 421 5.77 7.08 -1.11
N SER A 422 5.21 6.81 0.03
CA SER A 422 4.14 7.61 0.63
C SER A 422 4.45 7.92 2.10
N LEU A 423 4.11 9.12 2.53
CA LEU A 423 4.21 9.56 3.93
C LEU A 423 2.83 10.04 4.36
N THR A 424 2.34 9.55 5.48
CA THR A 424 1.05 9.97 6.04
C THR A 424 1.23 10.37 7.49
N ALA A 425 0.72 11.54 7.87
CA ALA A 425 0.65 11.99 9.25
C ALA A 425 -0.81 12.31 9.59
N ARG A 426 -1.31 11.79 10.72
CA ARG A 426 -2.69 11.95 11.21
C ARG A 426 -2.66 12.32 12.68
N MET A 427 -3.52 13.25 13.08
CA MET A 427 -3.61 13.69 14.46
C MET A 427 -5.07 13.69 14.93
N PRO A 428 -5.64 12.52 15.30
CA PRO A 428 -6.98 12.46 15.88
C PRO A 428 -7.03 13.20 17.22
N VAL A 429 -8.05 14.03 17.38
CA VAL A 429 -8.37 14.78 18.60
C VAL A 429 -9.80 14.44 19.01
N GLY A 430 -9.96 13.80 20.16
CA GLY A 430 -11.25 13.42 20.74
C GLY A 430 -11.81 14.51 21.65
N PHE A 431 -13.15 14.64 21.65
CA PHE A 431 -13.93 15.57 22.47
C PHE A 431 -15.05 14.84 23.18
#